data_26a168328406eeb3db369d1054898a17
#
_entry.id   26a168328406eeb3db369d1054898a17
#
_cell.length_a   1.000
_cell.length_b   1.000
_cell.length_c   1.000
_cell.angle_alpha   90.00
_cell.angle_beta   90.00
_cell.angle_gamma   90.00
#
_symmetry.space_group_name_H-M   'P 1'
#
loop_
_entity.id
_entity.type
_entity.pdbx_description
1 polymer ?
#
loop_
_entity_poly.entity_id
_entity_poly.type
_entity_poly.pdbx_seq_one_letter_code
_entity_poly.pdbx_strand_id
1 'polypeptide(L)'
;WLLGNHAMWFASLFSFIPALVIMLVMDRWVEREVSVANRLSAQLMLMSCGLFLGLAVVLRMDMLMCMFIVLALRTFYQMLKGQGSKNWNLFLFPFYIFMAVFSKGPVGILVPLVSTFIFLLITGRVKTFGRYWGWKTFAVLLLGCFIWFGGVCWEEGGLTYLHDLLFRQTVGRAVNAFDHSAPFYYYFISVWYSLAPWALFLVGIIIAGACRRLIRSDME
;
A
#
# COMPACT_ATOMS: atom_id res chain seq x y z
N TRP A 1 4.31 12.78 -24.21
CA TRP A 1 4.12 13.99 -25.03
C TRP A 1 5.15 15.07 -24.70
N LEU A 2 5.36 15.41 -23.44
CA LEU A 2 6.31 16.46 -23.03
C LEU A 2 7.78 16.20 -23.44
N LEU A 3 8.18 14.98 -23.70
CA LEU A 3 9.55 14.62 -24.08
C LEU A 3 9.65 14.03 -25.50
N GLY A 4 8.57 13.99 -26.26
CA GLY A 4 8.56 13.50 -27.65
C GLY A 4 9.03 12.04 -27.84
N ASN A 5 9.22 11.30 -26.77
CA ASN A 5 9.78 9.96 -26.80
C ASN A 5 8.73 8.92 -26.42
N HIS A 6 8.28 8.15 -27.39
CA HIS A 6 7.31 7.05 -27.22
C HIS A 6 7.96 5.74 -26.78
N ALA A 7 9.18 5.78 -26.24
CA ALA A 7 9.89 4.58 -25.82
C ALA A 7 9.25 3.93 -24.59
N MET A 8 8.83 2.69 -24.70
CA MET A 8 8.19 1.92 -23.62
C MET A 8 9.05 1.80 -22.35
N TRP A 9 10.38 1.81 -22.49
CA TRP A 9 11.31 1.78 -21.37
C TRP A 9 11.18 3.02 -20.47
N PHE A 10 10.90 4.20 -21.03
CA PHE A 10 10.69 5.41 -20.24
C PHE A 10 9.40 5.34 -19.42
N ALA A 11 8.35 4.77 -19.99
CA ALA A 11 7.10 4.57 -19.28
C ALA A 11 7.23 3.55 -18.14
N SER A 12 8.05 2.49 -18.31
CA SER A 12 8.27 1.49 -17.24
C SER A 12 9.03 2.06 -16.04
N LEU A 13 9.71 3.21 -16.14
CA LEU A 13 10.32 3.90 -14.99
C LEU A 13 9.27 4.29 -13.93
N PHE A 14 8.02 4.56 -14.33
CA PHE A 14 6.93 4.82 -13.39
C PHE A 14 6.57 3.63 -12.49
N SER A 15 6.94 2.41 -12.87
CA SER A 15 6.83 1.22 -12.03
C SER A 15 8.15 0.88 -11.34
N PHE A 16 9.27 1.06 -12.02
CA PHE A 16 10.59 0.70 -11.52
C PHE A 16 11.07 1.61 -10.38
N ILE A 17 10.90 2.94 -10.52
CA ILE A 17 11.30 3.90 -9.47
C ILE A 17 10.54 3.65 -8.16
N PRO A 18 9.20 3.50 -8.14
CA PRO A 18 8.48 3.10 -6.94
C PRO A 18 8.97 1.79 -6.31
N ALA A 19 9.33 0.79 -7.13
CA ALA A 19 9.88 -0.46 -6.62
C ALA A 19 11.22 -0.24 -5.86
N LEU A 20 12.13 0.55 -6.43
CA LEU A 20 13.37 0.93 -5.75
C LEU A 20 13.12 1.71 -4.46
N VAL A 21 12.17 2.64 -4.47
CA VAL A 21 11.78 3.41 -3.27
C VAL A 21 11.24 2.48 -2.19
N ILE A 22 10.39 1.50 -2.53
CA ILE A 22 9.89 0.50 -1.58
C ILE A 22 11.05 -0.23 -0.93
N MET A 23 12.01 -0.71 -1.72
CA MET A 23 13.18 -1.43 -1.20
C MET A 23 14.01 -0.57 -0.23
N LEU A 24 14.31 0.67 -0.60
CA LEU A 24 15.06 1.60 0.24
C LEU A 24 14.30 1.95 1.53
N VAL A 25 12.99 2.15 1.42
CA VAL A 25 12.13 2.46 2.57
C VAL A 25 12.04 1.29 3.53
N MET A 26 11.87 0.08 3.01
CA MET A 26 11.82 -1.15 3.82
C MET A 26 13.15 -1.42 4.51
N ASP A 27 14.28 -1.26 3.81
CA ASP A 27 15.62 -1.40 4.42
C ASP A 27 15.80 -0.45 5.61
N ARG A 28 15.54 0.84 5.40
CA ARG A 28 15.65 1.86 6.46
C ARG A 28 14.64 1.67 7.60
N TRP A 29 13.48 1.07 7.31
CA TRP A 29 12.46 0.83 8.32
C TRP A 29 12.93 -0.21 9.34
N VAL A 30 13.55 -1.29 8.87
CA VAL A 30 13.97 -2.41 9.72
C VAL A 30 15.44 -2.32 10.19
N GLU A 31 16.16 -1.29 9.77
CA GLU A 31 17.61 -1.12 10.01
C GLU A 31 18.01 -1.23 11.49
N ARG A 32 17.17 -0.73 12.38
CA ARG A 32 17.48 -0.72 13.83
C ARG A 32 17.09 -2.01 14.56
N GLU A 33 16.32 -2.87 13.92
CA GLU A 33 15.74 -4.05 14.55
C GLU A 33 16.30 -5.35 13.97
N VAL A 34 16.94 -5.28 12.80
CA VAL A 34 17.39 -6.46 12.04
C VAL A 34 18.84 -6.32 11.63
N SER A 35 19.62 -7.42 11.76
CA SER A 35 21.04 -7.45 11.32
C SER A 35 21.19 -7.23 9.81
N VAL A 36 22.33 -6.72 9.39
CA VAL A 36 22.62 -6.42 7.97
C VAL A 36 22.44 -7.66 7.08
N ALA A 37 22.91 -8.83 7.51
CA ALA A 37 22.76 -10.07 6.74
C ALA A 37 21.29 -10.44 6.51
N ASN A 38 20.47 -10.32 7.54
CA ASN A 38 19.02 -10.62 7.45
C ASN A 38 18.28 -9.57 6.61
N ARG A 39 18.70 -8.31 6.64
CA ARG A 39 18.15 -7.26 5.76
C ARG A 39 18.43 -7.55 4.29
N LEU A 40 19.67 -7.90 3.96
CA LEU A 40 20.05 -8.29 2.61
C LEU A 40 19.26 -9.52 2.13
N SER A 41 19.11 -10.52 2.99
CA SER A 41 18.32 -11.71 2.68
C SER A 41 16.85 -11.34 2.42
N ALA A 42 16.23 -10.48 3.25
CA ALA A 42 14.88 -10.02 3.06
C ALA A 42 14.69 -9.22 1.76
N GLN A 43 15.67 -8.39 1.41
CA GLN A 43 15.67 -7.65 0.14
C GLN A 43 15.78 -8.57 -1.07
N LEU A 44 16.67 -9.56 -1.03
CA LEU A 44 16.81 -10.55 -2.09
C LEU A 44 15.54 -11.39 -2.24
N MET A 45 14.87 -11.75 -1.13
CA MET A 45 13.58 -12.44 -1.16
C MET A 45 12.50 -11.56 -1.81
N LEU A 46 12.44 -10.28 -1.48
CA LEU A 46 11.48 -9.35 -2.09
C LEU A 46 11.74 -9.20 -3.60
N MET A 47 13.00 -9.00 -4.00
CA MET A 47 13.36 -8.86 -5.41
C MET A 47 13.08 -10.13 -6.23
N SER A 48 13.29 -11.31 -5.64
CA SER A 48 13.02 -12.58 -6.32
C SER A 48 11.56 -13.05 -6.23
N CYS A 49 10.70 -12.29 -5.55
CA CYS A 49 9.27 -12.53 -5.54
C CYS A 49 8.67 -12.22 -6.92
N GLY A 50 8.05 -13.23 -7.54
CA GLY A 50 7.55 -13.13 -8.92
C GLY A 50 6.57 -11.97 -9.14
N LEU A 51 5.66 -11.74 -8.20
CA LEU A 51 4.72 -10.62 -8.29
C LEU A 51 5.42 -9.26 -8.20
N PHE A 52 6.36 -9.10 -7.25
CA PHE A 52 7.09 -7.85 -7.07
C PHE A 52 7.92 -7.51 -8.31
N LEU A 53 8.70 -8.48 -8.80
CA LEU A 53 9.52 -8.31 -10.00
C LEU A 53 8.65 -8.03 -11.24
N GLY A 54 7.56 -8.78 -11.41
CA GLY A 54 6.63 -8.57 -12.52
C GLY A 54 6.02 -7.17 -12.52
N LEU A 55 5.56 -6.70 -11.36
CA LEU A 55 4.98 -5.35 -11.24
C LEU A 55 6.04 -4.24 -11.36
N ALA A 56 7.30 -4.49 -11.02
CA ALA A 56 8.38 -3.52 -11.17
C ALA A 56 8.74 -3.25 -12.63
N VAL A 57 8.60 -4.26 -13.50
CA VAL A 57 8.98 -4.17 -14.93
C VAL A 57 7.80 -3.78 -15.81
N VAL A 58 6.59 -4.27 -15.50
CA VAL A 58 5.40 -3.99 -16.29
C VAL A 58 4.88 -2.59 -15.98
N LEU A 59 4.54 -1.83 -17.01
CA LEU A 59 3.94 -0.50 -16.87
C LEU A 59 2.56 -0.61 -16.23
N ARG A 60 2.51 -0.44 -14.91
CA ARG A 60 1.26 -0.48 -14.12
C ARG A 60 1.34 0.50 -12.95
N MET A 61 0.21 1.14 -12.65
CA MET A 61 0.08 2.03 -11.50
C MET A 61 0.09 1.29 -10.14
N ASP A 62 0.09 -0.05 -10.16
CA ASP A 62 0.07 -0.88 -8.96
C ASP A 62 1.28 -0.65 -8.07
N MET A 63 2.48 -0.56 -8.67
CA MET A 63 3.72 -0.36 -7.91
C MET A 63 3.76 1.03 -7.26
N LEU A 64 3.24 2.05 -7.95
CA LEU A 64 3.12 3.41 -7.40
C LEU A 64 2.16 3.44 -6.20
N MET A 65 1.00 2.79 -6.31
CA MET A 65 0.07 2.64 -5.20
C MET A 65 0.71 1.91 -4.02
N CYS A 66 1.40 0.78 -4.26
CA CYS A 66 2.11 0.02 -3.22
C CYS A 66 3.16 0.87 -2.50
N MET A 67 3.92 1.69 -3.23
CA MET A 67 4.89 2.60 -2.65
C MET A 67 4.24 3.56 -1.65
N PHE A 68 3.15 4.19 -2.02
CA PHE A 68 2.44 5.11 -1.13
C PHE A 68 1.81 4.40 0.07
N ILE A 69 1.32 3.18 -0.09
CA ILE A 69 0.83 2.35 1.02
C ILE A 69 1.97 2.04 1.99
N VAL A 70 3.14 1.61 1.51
CA VAL A 70 4.31 1.32 2.35
C VAL A 70 4.78 2.57 3.10
N LEU A 71 4.82 3.73 2.43
CA LEU A 71 5.15 5.02 3.06
C LEU A 71 4.13 5.40 4.16
N ALA A 72 2.84 5.20 3.91
CA ALA A 72 1.80 5.44 4.90
C ALA A 72 1.96 4.52 6.13
N LEU A 73 2.17 3.23 5.93
CA LEU A 73 2.35 2.26 7.02
C LEU A 73 3.63 2.54 7.82
N ARG A 74 4.73 2.91 7.16
CA ARG A 74 5.96 3.33 7.84
C ARG A 74 5.71 4.58 8.69
N THR A 75 5.01 5.58 8.14
CA THR A 75 4.69 6.82 8.87
C THR A 75 3.79 6.52 10.06
N PHE A 76 2.80 5.64 9.92
CA PHE A 76 2.00 5.13 11.03
C PHE A 76 2.87 4.49 12.12
N TYR A 77 3.81 3.63 11.75
CA TYR A 77 4.73 2.98 12.69
C TYR A 77 5.61 4.01 13.42
N GLN A 78 6.12 5.03 12.71
CA GLN A 78 6.87 6.13 13.32
C GLN A 78 6.03 6.91 14.33
N MET A 79 4.76 7.19 14.01
CA MET A 79 3.83 7.84 14.95
C MET A 79 3.58 6.98 16.19
N LEU A 80 3.45 5.66 16.02
CA LEU A 80 3.24 4.73 17.12
C LEU A 80 4.44 4.65 18.07
N LYS A 81 5.66 4.69 17.53
CA LYS A 81 6.93 4.69 18.29
C LYS A 81 7.33 6.09 18.79
N GLY A 82 6.59 7.14 18.44
CA GLY A 82 6.93 8.52 18.79
C GLY A 82 8.19 9.03 18.08
N GLN A 83 8.54 8.45 16.94
CA GLN A 83 9.73 8.79 16.16
C GLN A 83 9.40 9.88 15.11
N GLY A 84 10.40 10.72 14.81
CA GLY A 84 10.26 11.80 13.83
C GLY A 84 9.44 12.99 14.32
N SER A 85 9.18 13.93 13.43
CA SER A 85 8.39 15.12 13.76
C SER A 85 6.90 14.80 13.79
N LYS A 86 6.26 15.01 14.94
CA LYS A 86 4.83 14.73 15.15
C LYS A 86 3.94 15.43 14.12
N ASN A 87 4.23 16.69 13.82
CA ASN A 87 3.40 17.49 12.91
C ASN A 87 3.55 17.01 11.46
N TRP A 88 4.78 16.68 11.04
CA TRP A 88 5.03 16.14 9.72
C TRP A 88 4.39 14.76 9.53
N ASN A 89 4.51 13.89 10.50
CA ASN A 89 3.92 12.55 10.40
C ASN A 89 2.38 12.60 10.35
N LEU A 90 1.75 13.53 11.08
CA LEU A 90 0.30 13.75 11.04
C LEU A 90 -0.20 14.26 9.68
N PHE A 91 0.64 14.96 8.92
CA PHE A 91 0.33 15.39 7.56
C PHE A 91 0.70 14.32 6.52
N LEU A 92 1.90 13.72 6.64
CA LEU A 92 2.40 12.76 5.66
C LEU A 92 1.57 11.48 5.61
N PHE A 93 1.05 11.00 6.74
CA PHE A 93 0.24 9.80 6.79
C PHE A 93 -1.00 9.90 5.89
N PRO A 94 -1.91 10.86 6.06
CA PRO A 94 -3.05 11.01 5.16
C PRO A 94 -2.66 11.45 3.75
N PHE A 95 -1.59 12.19 3.57
CA PHE A 95 -1.09 12.56 2.26
C PHE A 95 -0.69 11.33 1.44
N TYR A 96 0.04 10.40 2.02
CA TYR A 96 0.40 9.15 1.33
C TYR A 96 -0.83 8.28 1.03
N ILE A 97 -1.82 8.24 1.92
CA ILE A 97 -3.09 7.56 1.66
C ILE A 97 -3.82 8.21 0.49
N PHE A 98 -3.89 9.54 0.46
CA PHE A 98 -4.47 10.26 -0.67
C PHE A 98 -3.77 9.94 -2.00
N MET A 99 -2.44 9.94 -2.02
CA MET A 99 -1.66 9.59 -3.21
C MET A 99 -1.88 8.12 -3.64
N ALA A 100 -2.06 7.21 -2.68
CA ALA A 100 -2.40 5.81 -2.97
C ALA A 100 -3.80 5.69 -3.60
N VAL A 101 -4.79 6.41 -3.06
CA VAL A 101 -6.16 6.49 -3.62
C VAL A 101 -6.13 7.10 -5.02
N PHE A 102 -5.40 8.18 -5.19
CA PHE A 102 -5.24 8.84 -6.48
C PHE A 102 -4.61 7.93 -7.55
N SER A 103 -3.67 7.06 -7.15
CA SER A 103 -2.99 6.15 -8.08
C SER A 103 -3.91 5.05 -8.63
N LYS A 104 -4.81 4.47 -7.82
CA LYS A 104 -5.63 3.32 -8.24
C LYS A 104 -7.03 3.24 -7.60
N GLY A 105 -7.45 4.26 -6.87
CA GLY A 105 -8.80 4.32 -6.29
C GLY A 105 -8.92 3.71 -4.88
N PRO A 106 -10.11 3.20 -4.49
CA PRO A 106 -10.46 2.89 -3.10
C PRO A 106 -9.54 1.91 -2.36
N VAL A 107 -8.85 1.03 -3.07
CA VAL A 107 -7.89 0.07 -2.49
C VAL A 107 -6.76 0.80 -1.75
N GLY A 108 -6.38 2.00 -2.24
CA GLY A 108 -5.35 2.84 -1.63
C GLY A 108 -5.65 3.29 -0.19
N ILE A 109 -6.93 3.41 0.20
CA ILE A 109 -7.33 3.69 1.59
C ILE A 109 -7.66 2.41 2.36
N LEU A 110 -8.26 1.42 1.70
CA LEU A 110 -8.71 0.19 2.36
C LEU A 110 -7.54 -0.59 2.96
N VAL A 111 -6.44 -0.74 2.23
CA VAL A 111 -5.26 -1.50 2.70
C VAL A 111 -4.62 -0.86 3.94
N PRO A 112 -4.27 0.45 3.97
CA PRO A 112 -3.76 1.07 5.20
C PRO A 112 -4.76 1.04 6.36
N LEU A 113 -6.07 1.24 6.10
CA LEU A 113 -7.12 1.21 7.12
C LEU A 113 -7.16 -0.17 7.81
N VAL A 114 -7.30 -1.23 7.03
CA VAL A 114 -7.41 -2.60 7.54
C VAL A 114 -6.10 -3.02 8.22
N SER A 115 -4.95 -2.74 7.60
CA SER A 115 -3.63 -3.10 8.15
C SER A 115 -3.37 -2.41 9.50
N THR A 116 -3.65 -1.11 9.62
CA THR A 116 -3.46 -0.36 10.87
C THR A 116 -4.45 -0.81 11.94
N PHE A 117 -5.70 -1.10 11.57
CA PHE A 117 -6.71 -1.62 12.49
C PHE A 117 -6.32 -2.98 13.05
N ILE A 118 -5.97 -3.94 12.19
CA ILE A 118 -5.54 -5.29 12.60
C ILE A 118 -4.29 -5.21 13.47
N PHE A 119 -3.32 -4.36 13.10
CA PHE A 119 -2.11 -4.19 13.89
C PHE A 119 -2.41 -3.66 15.31
N LEU A 120 -3.28 -2.66 15.43
CA LEU A 120 -3.69 -2.12 16.74
C LEU A 120 -4.53 -3.13 17.54
N LEU A 121 -5.30 -3.99 16.86
CA LEU A 121 -6.06 -5.06 17.50
C LEU A 121 -5.10 -6.09 18.12
N ILE A 122 -4.12 -6.59 17.34
CA ILE A 122 -3.13 -7.59 17.81
C ILE A 122 -2.27 -7.03 18.95
N THR A 123 -1.96 -5.73 18.92
CA THR A 123 -1.15 -5.07 19.97
C THR A 123 -1.98 -4.59 21.18
N GLY A 124 -3.29 -4.85 21.21
CA GLY A 124 -4.18 -4.42 22.29
C GLY A 124 -4.40 -2.91 22.41
N ARG A 125 -4.07 -2.15 21.36
CA ARG A 125 -4.12 -0.68 21.35
C ARG A 125 -5.24 -0.09 20.49
N VAL A 126 -6.33 -0.82 20.29
CA VAL A 126 -7.46 -0.39 19.43
C VAL A 126 -8.02 0.97 19.84
N LYS A 127 -8.04 1.29 21.13
CA LYS A 127 -8.52 2.59 21.64
C LYS A 127 -7.76 3.80 21.06
N THR A 128 -6.54 3.58 20.57
CA THR A 128 -5.74 4.64 19.94
C THR A 128 -6.02 4.82 18.45
N PHE A 129 -6.88 4.00 17.84
CA PHE A 129 -7.20 4.06 16.42
C PHE A 129 -7.67 5.45 15.96
N GLY A 130 -8.59 6.08 16.72
CA GLY A 130 -9.09 7.43 16.43
C GLY A 130 -8.03 8.54 16.49
N ARG A 131 -6.86 8.28 17.11
CA ARG A 131 -5.74 9.23 17.10
C ARG A 131 -5.07 9.32 15.73
N TYR A 132 -5.04 8.22 14.98
CA TYR A 132 -4.40 8.11 13.66
C TYR A 132 -5.42 8.36 12.54
N TRP A 133 -6.62 7.77 12.68
CA TRP A 133 -7.76 7.91 11.77
C TRP A 133 -8.78 8.91 12.29
N GLY A 134 -8.31 10.01 12.89
CA GLY A 134 -9.17 11.07 13.41
C GLY A 134 -9.51 12.13 12.36
N TRP A 135 -10.22 13.17 12.81
CA TRP A 135 -10.67 14.26 11.96
C TRP A 135 -9.59 14.86 11.07
N LYS A 136 -8.36 15.02 11.59
CA LYS A 136 -7.23 15.60 10.83
C LYS A 136 -6.87 14.76 9.59
N THR A 137 -6.91 13.44 9.72
CA THR A 137 -6.64 12.51 8.61
C THR A 137 -7.71 12.65 7.52
N PHE A 138 -8.99 12.66 7.92
CA PHE A 138 -10.09 12.85 6.97
C PHE A 138 -10.09 14.25 6.36
N ALA A 139 -9.75 15.29 7.11
CA ALA A 139 -9.65 16.65 6.59
C ALA A 139 -8.58 16.79 5.49
N VAL A 140 -7.41 16.17 5.67
CA VAL A 140 -6.35 16.18 4.63
C VAL A 140 -6.77 15.38 3.40
N LEU A 141 -7.43 14.23 3.59
CA LEU A 141 -7.96 13.43 2.47
C LEU A 141 -9.02 14.21 1.69
N LEU A 142 -9.97 14.81 2.39
CA LEU A 142 -11.02 15.63 1.75
C LEU A 142 -10.42 16.84 1.04
N LEU A 143 -9.46 17.54 1.67
CA LEU A 143 -8.79 18.67 1.05
C LEU A 143 -8.09 18.26 -0.24
N GLY A 144 -7.37 17.13 -0.24
CA GLY A 144 -6.76 16.58 -1.44
C GLY A 144 -7.78 16.26 -2.54
N CYS A 145 -8.91 15.65 -2.18
CA CYS A 145 -10.00 15.41 -3.10
C CYS A 145 -10.59 16.73 -3.65
N PHE A 146 -10.84 17.71 -2.80
CA PHE A 146 -11.36 19.01 -3.23
C PHE A 146 -10.41 19.74 -4.19
N ILE A 147 -9.11 19.74 -3.92
CA ILE A 147 -8.11 20.36 -4.79
C ILE A 147 -8.13 19.65 -6.15
N TRP A 148 -8.15 18.32 -6.17
CA TRP A 148 -8.16 17.55 -7.41
C TRP A 148 -9.47 17.73 -8.19
N PHE A 149 -10.63 17.56 -7.54
CA PHE A 149 -11.94 17.77 -8.18
C PHE A 149 -12.10 19.22 -8.67
N GLY A 150 -11.68 20.20 -7.87
CA GLY A 150 -11.70 21.61 -8.26
C GLY A 150 -10.83 21.89 -9.48
N GLY A 151 -9.63 21.31 -9.56
CA GLY A 151 -8.75 21.40 -10.70
C GLY A 151 -9.37 20.81 -11.98
N VAL A 152 -9.99 19.64 -11.86
CA VAL A 152 -10.67 18.99 -12.99
C VAL A 152 -11.90 19.80 -13.46
N CYS A 153 -12.69 20.34 -12.52
CA CYS A 153 -13.84 21.18 -12.89
C CYS A 153 -13.46 22.47 -13.60
N TRP A 154 -12.22 22.92 -13.44
CA TRP A 154 -11.73 24.16 -14.09
C TRP A 154 -11.41 23.96 -15.58
N GLU A 155 -11.17 22.72 -16.03
CA GLU A 155 -10.90 22.40 -17.42
C GLU A 155 -12.19 22.27 -18.24
N GLU A 156 -12.12 22.64 -19.53
CA GLU A 156 -13.22 22.44 -20.47
C GLU A 156 -13.55 20.94 -20.59
N GLY A 157 -14.82 20.58 -20.31
CA GLY A 157 -15.27 19.19 -20.30
C GLY A 157 -14.99 18.43 -18.99
N GLY A 158 -14.42 19.07 -17.97
CA GLY A 158 -14.07 18.45 -16.69
C GLY A 158 -15.28 17.83 -15.96
N LEU A 159 -16.45 18.44 -16.01
CA LEU A 159 -17.68 17.89 -15.44
C LEU A 159 -18.12 16.59 -16.12
N THR A 160 -18.00 16.49 -17.44
CA THR A 160 -18.29 15.26 -18.18
C THR A 160 -17.31 14.15 -17.82
N TYR A 161 -16.03 14.50 -17.70
CA TYR A 161 -14.98 13.58 -17.26
C TYR A 161 -15.25 13.09 -15.83
N LEU A 162 -15.62 13.96 -14.89
CA LEU A 162 -15.96 13.59 -13.52
C LEU A 162 -17.17 12.67 -13.45
N HIS A 163 -18.20 12.96 -14.22
CA HIS A 163 -19.37 12.10 -14.33
C HIS A 163 -18.99 10.70 -14.82
N ASP A 164 -18.19 10.60 -15.88
CA ASP A 164 -17.71 9.33 -16.41
C ASP A 164 -16.80 8.59 -15.43
N LEU A 165 -15.94 9.30 -14.72
CA LEU A 165 -15.06 8.72 -13.71
C LEU A 165 -15.84 8.15 -12.50
N LEU A 166 -16.78 8.93 -11.97
CA LEU A 166 -17.54 8.55 -10.77
C LEU A 166 -18.60 7.50 -11.08
N PHE A 167 -19.37 7.68 -12.14
CA PHE A 167 -20.49 6.78 -12.43
C PHE A 167 -20.09 5.62 -13.34
N ARG A 168 -19.39 5.86 -14.43
CA ARG A 168 -19.08 4.81 -15.40
C ARG A 168 -17.91 3.94 -14.96
N GLN A 169 -16.84 4.54 -14.43
CA GLN A 169 -15.65 3.77 -14.03
C GLN A 169 -15.76 3.23 -12.60
N THR A 170 -16.36 3.94 -11.65
CA THR A 170 -16.41 3.50 -10.26
C THR A 170 -17.67 2.67 -10.00
N VAL A 171 -18.85 3.20 -10.28
CA VAL A 171 -20.11 2.46 -10.07
C VAL A 171 -20.25 1.33 -11.09
N GLY A 172 -19.94 1.58 -12.37
CA GLY A 172 -19.99 0.56 -13.42
C GLY A 172 -19.06 -0.63 -13.13
N ARG A 173 -17.84 -0.38 -12.63
CA ARG A 173 -16.92 -1.47 -12.21
C ARG A 173 -17.38 -2.17 -10.94
N ALA A 174 -18.01 -1.46 -10.00
CA ALA A 174 -18.56 -2.08 -8.80
C ALA A 174 -19.75 -2.99 -9.13
N VAL A 175 -20.61 -2.58 -10.06
CA VAL A 175 -21.78 -3.37 -10.50
C VAL A 175 -21.33 -4.53 -11.41
N ASN A 176 -20.46 -4.28 -12.38
CA ASN A 176 -19.97 -5.30 -13.32
C ASN A 176 -18.86 -6.18 -12.73
N ALA A 177 -18.39 -5.92 -11.50
CA ALA A 177 -17.47 -6.82 -10.81
C ALA A 177 -18.07 -8.22 -10.59
N PHE A 178 -19.40 -8.34 -10.62
CA PHE A 178 -20.08 -9.64 -10.56
C PHE A 178 -19.97 -10.45 -11.86
N ASP A 179 -19.70 -9.84 -13.01
CA ASP A 179 -19.52 -10.53 -14.29
C ASP A 179 -18.18 -11.31 -14.40
N HIS A 180 -17.19 -10.92 -13.58
CA HIS A 180 -15.89 -11.62 -13.46
C HIS A 180 -15.74 -12.22 -12.06
N SER A 181 -16.82 -12.81 -11.52
CA SER A 181 -16.79 -13.47 -10.22
C SER A 181 -15.89 -14.71 -10.24
N ALA A 182 -14.62 -14.52 -9.88
CA ALA A 182 -13.76 -15.65 -9.58
C ALA A 182 -14.24 -16.30 -8.26
N PRO A 183 -14.22 -17.66 -8.16
CA PRO A 183 -14.59 -18.33 -6.93
C PRO A 183 -13.73 -17.81 -5.77
N PHE A 184 -14.28 -17.79 -4.54
CA PHE A 184 -13.60 -17.22 -3.37
C PHE A 184 -12.22 -17.83 -3.12
N TYR A 185 -11.98 -19.07 -3.50
CA TYR A 185 -10.69 -19.76 -3.38
C TYR A 185 -9.65 -19.31 -4.42
N TYR A 186 -10.05 -18.56 -5.46
CA TYR A 186 -9.15 -18.07 -6.50
C TYR A 186 -8.01 -17.22 -5.90
N TYR A 187 -8.33 -16.34 -4.98
CA TYR A 187 -7.32 -15.51 -4.31
C TYR A 187 -6.40 -16.35 -3.42
N PHE A 188 -6.93 -17.39 -2.79
CA PHE A 188 -6.13 -18.32 -2.00
C PHE A 188 -5.10 -19.08 -2.87
N ILE A 189 -5.50 -19.51 -4.05
CA ILE A 189 -4.60 -20.16 -5.01
C ILE A 189 -3.61 -19.13 -5.60
N SER A 190 -4.08 -17.92 -5.98
CA SER A 190 -3.23 -16.93 -6.64
C SER A 190 -2.11 -16.39 -5.74
N VAL A 191 -2.32 -16.37 -4.42
CA VAL A 191 -1.28 -15.97 -3.46
C VAL A 191 -0.05 -16.89 -3.55
N TRP A 192 -0.24 -18.19 -3.77
CA TRP A 192 0.87 -19.14 -3.82
C TRP A 192 1.84 -18.87 -4.98
N TYR A 193 1.34 -18.70 -6.19
CA TYR A 193 2.21 -18.40 -7.32
C TYR A 193 2.66 -16.93 -7.36
N SER A 194 1.87 -16.01 -6.80
CA SER A 194 2.26 -14.60 -6.70
C SER A 194 3.45 -14.39 -5.75
N LEU A 195 3.50 -15.14 -4.65
CA LEU A 195 4.60 -15.11 -3.68
C LEU A 195 5.71 -16.12 -3.99
N ALA A 196 5.60 -16.87 -5.11
CA ALA A 196 6.66 -17.81 -5.49
C ALA A 196 8.01 -17.09 -5.68
N PRO A 197 9.15 -17.72 -5.28
CA PRO A 197 9.26 -19.05 -4.69
C PRO A 197 9.05 -19.10 -3.17
N TRP A 198 8.80 -17.99 -2.49
CA TRP A 198 8.86 -17.82 -1.04
C TRP A 198 7.57 -18.14 -0.28
N ALA A 199 6.48 -18.48 -0.97
CA ALA A 199 5.17 -18.68 -0.36
C ALA A 199 5.19 -19.68 0.81
N LEU A 200 5.78 -20.86 0.61
CA LEU A 200 5.87 -21.89 1.64
C LEU A 200 6.75 -21.47 2.84
N PHE A 201 7.86 -20.77 2.56
CA PHE A 201 8.77 -20.27 3.59
C PHE A 201 8.08 -19.22 4.48
N LEU A 202 7.34 -18.28 3.86
CA LEU A 202 6.59 -17.26 4.60
C LEU A 202 5.52 -17.89 5.51
N VAL A 203 4.77 -18.87 5.00
CA VAL A 203 3.80 -19.61 5.82
C VAL A 203 4.48 -20.35 6.96
N GLY A 204 5.62 -21.00 6.71
CA GLY A 204 6.42 -21.66 7.74
C GLY A 204 6.86 -20.69 8.84
N ILE A 205 7.31 -19.49 8.51
CA ILE A 205 7.68 -18.46 9.51
C ILE A 205 6.47 -18.02 10.32
N ILE A 206 5.32 -17.80 9.69
CA ILE A 206 4.09 -17.39 10.38
C ILE A 206 3.66 -18.47 11.38
N ILE A 207 3.63 -19.74 10.97
CA ILE A 207 3.27 -20.87 11.82
C ILE A 207 4.27 -21.01 12.97
N ALA A 208 5.57 -20.98 12.69
CA ALA A 208 6.60 -21.07 13.73
C ALA A 208 6.50 -19.91 14.75
N GLY A 209 6.20 -18.69 14.28
CA GLY A 209 5.99 -17.54 15.15
C GLY A 209 4.74 -17.67 16.03
N ALA A 210 3.64 -18.19 15.48
CA ALA A 210 2.43 -18.47 16.24
C ALA A 210 2.64 -19.56 17.30
N CYS A 211 3.28 -20.68 16.93
CA CYS A 211 3.61 -21.77 17.86
C CYS A 211 4.52 -21.29 19.02
N ARG A 212 5.55 -20.48 18.72
CA ARG A 212 6.42 -19.93 19.76
C ARG A 212 5.67 -19.02 20.75
N ARG A 213 4.70 -18.23 20.27
CA ARG A 213 3.84 -17.41 21.15
C ARG A 213 2.96 -18.25 22.05
N LEU A 214 2.33 -19.29 21.51
CA LEU A 214 1.50 -20.22 22.29
C LEU A 214 2.32 -20.90 23.38
N ILE A 215 3.49 -21.47 23.06
CA ILE A 215 4.38 -22.12 24.02
C ILE A 215 4.83 -21.16 25.13
N ARG A 216 5.08 -19.89 24.78
CA ARG A 216 5.50 -18.89 25.78
C ARG A 216 4.35 -18.44 26.68
N SER A 217 3.12 -18.39 26.16
CA SER A 217 1.90 -18.10 26.92
C SER A 217 1.56 -19.18 27.94
N ASP A 218 1.92 -20.45 27.67
CA ASP A 218 1.65 -21.56 28.56
C ASP A 218 2.72 -21.71 29.69
N MET A 219 3.81 -20.94 29.63
CA MET A 219 4.90 -20.93 30.61
C MET A 219 4.88 -19.72 31.56
N GLU A 220 4.01 -18.73 31.33
CA GLU A 220 3.79 -17.55 32.18
C GLU A 220 2.48 -17.71 32.98
#